data_fc20a6651ea5f8975813cd5f61313b9d
#
_entry.id   fc20a6651ea5f8975813cd5f61313b9d
#
_cell.length_a   1.000
_cell.length_b   1.000
_cell.length_c   1.000
_cell.angle_alpha   90.00
_cell.angle_beta   90.00
_cell.angle_gamma   90.00
#
_symmetry.space_group_name_H-M   'P 1'
#
loop_
_entity.id
_entity.type
_entity.pdbx_description
1 polymer ?
#
loop_
_entity_poly.entity_id
_entity_poly.type
_entity_poly.pdbx_seq_one_letter_code
_entity_poly.pdbx_strand_id
1 'polypeptide(L)'
;MPRDFKKVLCGTDFTEHSYSALAYALRFAKLADGALIVAHFVHVPTDDIYAHEEWPRTFEEASARAREMLAELHTTRLENYPKTELVVDIGAPAEKLIELATARQVDVIATASHGRSELVDLIMGSNAEKLIRHAPCPVFVVRRGVG
;
A
#
# COMPACT_ATOMS: atom_id res chain seq x y z
N MET A 1 3.57 -16.05 -20.01
CA MET A 1 3.85 -14.86 -20.82
C MET A 1 3.86 -13.63 -19.93
N PRO A 2 4.87 -12.79 -20.05
CA PRO A 2 4.84 -11.49 -19.34
C PRO A 2 3.66 -10.64 -19.78
N ARG A 3 3.15 -9.84 -18.87
CA ARG A 3 2.04 -8.93 -19.12
C ARG A 3 2.50 -7.49 -18.94
N ASP A 4 1.84 -6.59 -19.64
CA ASP A 4 2.03 -5.17 -19.38
C ASP A 4 1.48 -4.85 -17.97
N PHE A 5 2.07 -3.86 -17.31
CA PHE A 5 1.65 -3.46 -15.98
C PHE A 5 0.44 -2.52 -16.06
N LYS A 6 -0.68 -3.06 -16.52
CA LYS A 6 -1.91 -2.27 -16.71
C LYS A 6 -2.74 -2.08 -15.45
N LYS A 7 -2.54 -2.92 -14.44
CA LYS A 7 -3.15 -2.75 -13.12
C LYS A 7 -2.05 -2.82 -12.09
N VAL A 8 -1.77 -1.68 -11.49
CA VAL A 8 -0.70 -1.53 -10.50
C VAL A 8 -1.32 -1.32 -9.14
N LEU A 9 -0.89 -2.09 -8.15
CA LEU A 9 -1.32 -1.95 -6.77
C LEU A 9 -0.16 -1.48 -5.91
N CYS A 10 -0.38 -0.49 -5.07
CA CYS A 10 0.60 -0.01 -4.10
C CYS A 10 -0.07 0.23 -2.76
N GLY A 11 0.50 -0.32 -1.71
CA GLY A 11 0.09 -0.01 -0.34
C GLY A 11 0.87 1.17 0.20
N THR A 12 0.27 1.93 1.09
CA THR A 12 0.96 3.00 1.80
C THR A 12 0.63 2.97 3.28
N ASP A 13 1.65 3.23 4.10
CA ASP A 13 1.51 3.47 5.54
C ASP A 13 1.72 4.96 5.86
N PHE A 14 1.66 5.82 4.84
CA PHE A 14 1.85 7.27 4.94
C PHE A 14 3.24 7.68 5.40
N THR A 15 4.24 6.83 5.23
CA THR A 15 5.65 7.20 5.46
C THR A 15 6.27 7.69 4.16
N GLU A 16 7.33 8.49 4.28
CA GLU A 16 8.09 8.96 3.11
C GLU A 16 8.64 7.79 2.29
N HIS A 17 9.04 6.71 2.96
CA HIS A 17 9.55 5.53 2.26
C HIS A 17 8.45 4.87 1.41
N SER A 18 7.22 4.80 1.92
CA SER A 18 6.11 4.27 1.12
C SER A 18 5.77 5.20 -0.06
N TYR A 19 6.01 6.50 0.07
CA TYR A 19 5.77 7.44 -1.02
C TYR A 19 6.74 7.23 -2.19
N SER A 20 7.94 6.74 -1.93
CA SER A 20 8.86 6.33 -3.00
C SER A 20 8.25 5.21 -3.83
N ALA A 21 7.64 4.22 -3.17
CA ALA A 21 6.95 3.14 -3.88
C ALA A 21 5.75 3.67 -4.69
N LEU A 22 5.00 4.63 -4.14
CA LEU A 22 3.89 5.27 -4.86
C LEU A 22 4.37 5.96 -6.13
N ALA A 23 5.52 6.63 -6.08
CA ALA A 23 6.07 7.31 -7.24
C ALA A 23 6.36 6.32 -8.38
N TYR A 24 6.95 5.17 -8.07
CA TYR A 24 7.19 4.13 -9.07
C TYR A 24 5.88 3.51 -9.57
N ALA A 25 4.93 3.28 -8.68
CA ALA A 25 3.63 2.74 -9.06
C ALA A 25 2.92 3.64 -10.08
N LEU A 26 2.95 4.95 -9.83
CA LEU A 26 2.38 5.92 -10.76
C LEU A 26 3.08 5.85 -12.13
N ARG A 27 4.41 5.75 -12.14
CA ARG A 27 5.17 5.64 -13.39
C ARG A 27 4.78 4.40 -14.16
N PHE A 28 4.67 3.27 -13.50
CA PHE A 28 4.24 2.03 -14.16
C PHE A 28 2.84 2.19 -14.78
N ALA A 29 1.91 2.75 -14.02
CA ALA A 29 0.55 2.94 -14.50
C ALA A 29 0.52 3.89 -15.72
N LYS A 30 1.24 4.99 -15.65
CA LYS A 30 1.30 5.96 -16.74
C LYS A 30 1.91 5.37 -18.02
N LEU A 31 2.98 4.60 -17.87
CA LEU A 31 3.66 3.99 -19.01
C LEU A 31 2.75 3.02 -19.77
N ALA A 32 1.88 2.33 -19.07
CA ALA A 32 0.96 1.36 -19.67
C ALA A 32 -0.43 1.95 -19.94
N ASP A 33 -0.64 3.22 -19.63
CA ASP A 33 -1.95 3.86 -19.66
C ASP A 33 -2.98 3.03 -18.87
N GLY A 34 -2.54 2.55 -17.70
CA GLY A 34 -3.27 1.59 -16.89
C GLY A 34 -3.87 2.18 -15.63
N ALA A 35 -4.43 1.30 -14.81
CA ALA A 35 -5.06 1.66 -13.54
C ALA A 35 -4.05 1.59 -12.40
N LEU A 36 -4.20 2.51 -11.45
CA LEU A 36 -3.41 2.56 -10.22
C LEU A 36 -4.36 2.38 -9.04
N ILE A 37 -4.11 1.37 -8.22
CA ILE A 37 -4.88 1.14 -6.99
C ILE A 37 -3.94 1.45 -5.82
N VAL A 38 -4.33 2.40 -4.98
CA VAL A 38 -3.57 2.78 -3.80
C VAL A 38 -4.39 2.41 -2.58
N ALA A 39 -3.81 1.61 -1.70
CA ALA A 39 -4.52 1.05 -0.56
C ALA A 39 -3.81 1.37 0.76
N HIS A 40 -4.60 1.63 1.77
CA HIS A 40 -4.15 1.72 3.16
C HIS A 40 -5.02 0.80 4.00
N PHE A 41 -4.38 0.03 4.87
CA PHE A 41 -5.11 -0.89 5.77
C PHE A 41 -4.91 -0.44 7.21
N VAL A 42 -6.01 -0.11 7.86
CA VAL A 42 -6.00 0.26 9.27
C VAL A 42 -5.72 -1.01 10.06
N HIS A 43 -4.63 -1.01 10.78
CA HIS A 43 -4.24 -2.15 11.60
C HIS A 43 -4.87 -2.05 12.98
N VAL A 44 -5.60 -3.11 13.35
CA VAL A 44 -6.22 -3.21 14.66
C VAL A 44 -5.29 -4.02 15.56
N PRO A 45 -4.75 -3.43 16.63
CA PRO A 45 -4.00 -4.24 17.60
C PRO A 45 -4.92 -5.29 18.23
N THR A 46 -4.46 -6.52 18.31
CA THR A 46 -5.21 -7.60 18.93
C THR A 46 -4.94 -7.71 20.42
N ASP A 47 -4.16 -6.78 20.94
CA ASP A 47 -3.76 -6.78 22.34
C ASP A 47 -4.87 -6.16 23.19
N ASP A 48 -5.32 -6.90 24.21
CA ASP A 48 -6.42 -6.49 25.07
C ASP A 48 -6.19 -5.17 25.79
N ILE A 49 -4.94 -4.76 25.98
CA ILE A 49 -4.63 -3.48 26.62
C ILE A 49 -5.12 -2.29 25.82
N TYR A 50 -5.39 -2.47 24.53
CA TYR A 50 -5.91 -1.43 23.68
C TYR A 50 -7.42 -1.57 23.44
N ALA A 51 -8.04 -2.61 23.96
CA ALA A 51 -9.48 -2.85 23.81
C ALA A 51 -10.23 -2.07 24.89
N HIS A 52 -10.28 -0.76 24.76
CA HIS A 52 -11.01 0.10 25.68
C HIS A 52 -12.13 0.85 24.95
N GLU A 53 -12.90 1.60 25.73
CA GLU A 53 -14.13 2.23 25.23
C GLU A 53 -13.94 3.12 24.01
N GLU A 54 -12.79 3.73 23.85
CA GLU A 54 -12.51 4.61 22.72
C GLU A 54 -12.20 3.86 21.44
N TRP A 55 -11.97 2.56 21.54
CA TRP A 55 -11.48 1.78 20.42
C TRP A 55 -12.34 1.84 19.16
N PRO A 56 -13.67 1.57 19.22
CA PRO A 56 -14.50 1.64 18.02
C PRO A 56 -14.47 3.02 17.37
N ARG A 57 -14.53 4.07 18.19
CA ARG A 57 -14.50 5.45 17.72
C ARG A 57 -13.15 5.79 17.08
N THR A 58 -12.05 5.41 17.74
CA THR A 58 -10.69 5.62 17.21
C THR A 58 -10.53 4.92 15.87
N PHE A 59 -11.11 3.76 15.74
CA PHE A 59 -11.07 2.97 14.53
C PHE A 59 -11.79 3.64 13.37
N GLU A 60 -13.00 4.12 13.60
CA GLU A 60 -13.75 4.87 12.59
C GLU A 60 -13.05 6.17 12.22
N GLU A 61 -12.51 6.87 13.20
CA GLU A 61 -11.74 8.09 12.98
C GLU A 61 -10.48 7.82 12.18
N ALA A 62 -9.77 6.72 12.47
CA ALA A 62 -8.57 6.35 11.74
C ALA A 62 -8.88 6.04 10.28
N SER A 63 -9.98 5.35 10.02
CA SER A 63 -10.41 5.04 8.65
C SER A 63 -10.80 6.30 7.88
N ALA A 64 -11.55 7.19 8.52
CA ALA A 64 -11.95 8.45 7.90
C ALA A 64 -10.73 9.33 7.59
N ARG A 65 -9.79 9.40 8.53
CA ARG A 65 -8.56 10.14 8.33
C ARG A 65 -7.71 9.55 7.21
N ALA A 66 -7.65 8.22 7.13
CA ALA A 66 -6.92 7.55 6.06
C ALA A 66 -7.49 7.89 4.69
N ARG A 67 -8.82 7.94 4.57
CA ARG A 67 -9.45 8.33 3.31
C ARG A 67 -9.09 9.76 2.92
N GLU A 68 -9.09 10.67 3.89
CA GLU A 68 -8.68 12.05 3.64
C GLU A 68 -7.22 12.14 3.20
N MET A 69 -6.34 11.39 3.86
CA MET A 69 -4.92 11.38 3.54
C MET A 69 -4.66 10.80 2.15
N LEU A 70 -5.38 9.73 1.77
CA LEU A 70 -5.27 9.19 0.43
C LEU A 70 -5.77 10.17 -0.63
N ALA A 71 -6.85 10.87 -0.37
CA ALA A 71 -7.35 11.90 -1.28
C ALA A 71 -6.34 13.02 -1.46
N GLU A 72 -5.67 13.41 -0.39
CA GLU A 72 -4.59 14.40 -0.45
C GLU A 72 -3.40 13.89 -1.26
N LEU A 73 -3.00 12.64 -1.06
CA LEU A 73 -1.92 12.04 -1.83
C LEU A 73 -2.24 11.99 -3.32
N HIS A 74 -3.49 11.76 -3.68
CA HIS A 74 -3.92 11.73 -5.06
C HIS A 74 -3.62 13.07 -5.76
N THR A 75 -3.84 14.16 -5.05
CA THR A 75 -3.57 15.50 -5.57
C THR A 75 -2.09 15.86 -5.50
N THR A 76 -1.45 15.61 -4.35
CA THR A 76 -0.09 16.14 -4.09
C THR A 76 1.03 15.23 -4.62
N ARG A 77 0.80 13.93 -4.68
CA ARG A 77 1.83 12.96 -5.04
C ARG A 77 1.50 12.13 -6.28
N LEU A 78 0.23 12.02 -6.64
CA LEU A 78 -0.20 11.18 -7.76
C LEU A 78 -0.70 12.01 -8.94
N GLU A 79 -0.45 13.31 -8.94
CA GLU A 79 -0.71 14.22 -10.06
C GLU A 79 -2.17 14.16 -10.55
N ASN A 80 -3.10 13.86 -9.64
CA ASN A 80 -4.52 13.66 -9.99
C ASN A 80 -4.73 12.62 -11.10
N TYR A 81 -3.88 11.61 -11.14
CA TYR A 81 -3.97 10.60 -12.18
C TYR A 81 -5.39 10.01 -12.24
N PRO A 82 -6.09 10.15 -13.39
CA PRO A 82 -7.54 9.85 -13.43
C PRO A 82 -7.87 8.37 -13.27
N LYS A 83 -6.97 7.47 -13.63
CA LYS A 83 -7.22 6.03 -13.50
C LYS A 83 -6.75 5.49 -12.14
N THR A 84 -7.04 6.24 -11.08
CA THR A 84 -6.65 5.88 -9.71
C THR A 84 -7.86 5.46 -8.90
N GLU A 85 -7.76 4.34 -8.20
CA GLU A 85 -8.71 3.90 -7.20
C GLU A 85 -8.05 3.96 -5.83
N LEU A 86 -8.74 4.55 -4.84
CA LEU A 86 -8.24 4.67 -3.47
C LEU A 86 -9.02 3.69 -2.59
N VAL A 87 -8.31 2.86 -1.83
CA VAL A 87 -8.92 1.82 -1.01
C VAL A 87 -8.47 1.98 0.44
N VAL A 88 -9.42 2.02 1.37
CA VAL A 88 -9.16 1.93 2.80
C VAL A 88 -9.95 0.75 3.34
N ASP A 89 -9.28 -0.14 4.03
CA ASP A 89 -9.92 -1.28 4.67
C ASP A 89 -9.17 -1.60 5.96
N ILE A 90 -9.56 -2.66 6.61
CA ILE A 90 -9.08 -3.03 7.93
C ILE A 90 -8.35 -4.36 7.83
N GLY A 91 -7.20 -4.47 8.47
CA GLY A 91 -6.51 -5.74 8.57
C GLY A 91 -5.01 -5.60 8.43
N ALA A 92 -4.34 -6.74 8.34
CA ALA A 92 -2.91 -6.81 8.17
C ALA A 92 -2.54 -6.44 6.73
N PRO A 93 -1.64 -5.49 6.50
CA PRO A 93 -1.39 -4.96 5.17
C PRO A 93 -1.01 -6.00 4.12
N ALA A 94 -0.06 -6.89 4.42
CA ALA A 94 0.38 -7.86 3.42
C ALA A 94 -0.73 -8.81 2.99
N GLU A 95 -1.46 -9.37 3.96
CA GLU A 95 -2.57 -10.29 3.67
C GLU A 95 -3.65 -9.60 2.85
N LYS A 96 -3.99 -8.37 3.22
CA LYS A 96 -5.02 -7.60 2.53
C LYS A 96 -4.59 -7.17 1.14
N LEU A 97 -3.33 -6.83 0.95
CA LEU A 97 -2.79 -6.52 -0.38
C LEU A 97 -2.85 -7.75 -1.30
N ILE A 98 -2.52 -8.93 -0.78
CA ILE A 98 -2.58 -10.17 -1.55
C ILE A 98 -4.04 -10.48 -1.95
N GLU A 99 -4.97 -10.33 -1.02
CA GLU A 99 -6.39 -10.51 -1.32
C GLU A 99 -6.86 -9.55 -2.41
N LEU A 100 -6.49 -8.29 -2.29
CA LEU A 100 -6.88 -7.26 -3.24
C LEU A 100 -6.26 -7.50 -4.61
N ALA A 101 -4.97 -7.86 -4.63
CA ALA A 101 -4.27 -8.18 -5.87
C ALA A 101 -4.93 -9.35 -6.61
N THR A 102 -5.36 -10.36 -5.86
CA THR A 102 -6.04 -11.52 -6.43
C THR A 102 -7.43 -11.14 -6.97
N ALA A 103 -8.21 -10.42 -6.16
CA ALA A 103 -9.58 -10.04 -6.53
C ALA A 103 -9.61 -9.11 -7.76
N ARG A 104 -8.65 -8.19 -7.86
CA ARG A 104 -8.58 -7.23 -8.96
C ARG A 104 -7.72 -7.68 -10.12
N GLN A 105 -7.11 -8.86 -10.03
CA GLN A 105 -6.21 -9.39 -11.06
C GLN A 105 -5.11 -8.37 -11.41
N VAL A 106 -4.41 -7.92 -10.39
CA VAL A 106 -3.35 -6.92 -10.48
C VAL A 106 -2.14 -7.50 -11.21
N ASP A 107 -1.48 -6.68 -12.01
CA ASP A 107 -0.33 -7.11 -12.81
C ASP A 107 1.00 -6.93 -12.09
N VAL A 108 1.08 -6.00 -11.15
CA VAL A 108 2.28 -5.79 -10.33
C VAL A 108 1.90 -5.10 -9.02
N ILE A 109 2.59 -5.46 -7.94
CA ILE A 109 2.50 -4.76 -6.66
C ILE A 109 3.81 -4.00 -6.45
N ALA A 110 3.72 -2.69 -6.18
CA ALA A 110 4.86 -1.90 -5.76
C ALA A 110 4.80 -1.70 -4.25
N THR A 111 5.90 -1.91 -3.57
CA THR A 111 5.96 -1.80 -2.12
C THR A 111 7.31 -1.27 -1.66
N ALA A 112 7.33 -0.66 -0.47
CA ALA A 112 8.58 -0.28 0.18
C ALA A 112 9.17 -1.48 0.90
N SER A 113 10.49 -1.52 1.01
CA SER A 113 11.19 -2.63 1.68
C SER A 113 10.93 -2.66 3.19
N HIS A 114 10.58 -1.52 3.79
CA HIS A 114 10.36 -1.37 5.23
C HIS A 114 9.11 -0.56 5.51
N GLY A 115 8.43 -0.87 6.61
CA GLY A 115 7.31 -0.09 7.08
C GLY A 115 7.70 0.88 8.19
N ARG A 116 6.67 1.43 8.84
CA ARG A 116 6.81 2.45 9.87
C ARG A 116 7.65 1.99 11.07
N SER A 117 7.49 0.74 11.47
CA SER A 117 8.15 0.19 12.67
C SER A 117 9.52 -0.43 12.40
N GLU A 118 9.96 -0.44 11.17
CA GLU A 118 11.18 -1.15 10.79
C GLU A 118 12.35 -0.17 10.72
N LEU A 119 13.33 -0.36 11.60
CA LEU A 119 14.46 0.56 11.72
C LEU A 119 15.77 0.03 11.14
N VAL A 120 15.82 -1.24 10.73
CA VAL A 120 17.05 -1.87 10.26
C VAL A 120 17.06 -1.91 8.74
N ASP A 121 18.03 -1.23 8.14
CA ASP A 121 18.14 -1.12 6.68
C ASP A 121 18.58 -2.40 5.98
N LEU A 122 19.22 -3.31 6.73
CA LEU A 122 19.76 -4.54 6.14
C LEU A 122 18.76 -5.68 6.04
N ILE A 123 17.64 -5.56 6.74
CA ILE A 123 16.62 -6.62 6.80
C ILE A 123 15.35 -6.10 6.14
N MET A 124 14.80 -6.89 5.23
CA MET A 124 13.52 -6.55 4.60
C MET A 124 12.39 -6.63 5.62
N GLY A 125 11.45 -5.69 5.55
CA GLY A 125 10.30 -5.68 6.44
C GLY A 125 9.38 -6.88 6.21
N SER A 126 8.62 -7.23 7.24
CA SER A 126 7.76 -8.42 7.22
C SER A 126 6.69 -8.36 6.14
N ASN A 127 6.12 -7.18 5.88
CA ASN A 127 5.09 -7.04 4.84
C ASN A 127 5.68 -7.25 3.45
N ALA A 128 6.84 -6.65 3.17
CA ALA A 128 7.51 -6.83 1.88
C ALA A 128 7.89 -8.30 1.67
N GLU A 129 8.40 -8.95 2.71
CA GLU A 129 8.77 -10.37 2.62
C GLU A 129 7.56 -11.25 2.33
N LYS A 130 6.44 -11.02 2.99
CA LYS A 130 5.20 -11.77 2.75
C LYS A 130 4.68 -11.56 1.33
N LEU A 131 4.75 -10.35 0.82
CA LEU A 131 4.35 -10.06 -0.55
C LEU A 131 5.21 -10.82 -1.55
N ILE A 132 6.53 -10.82 -1.36
CA ILE A 132 7.44 -11.54 -2.25
C ILE A 132 7.13 -13.05 -2.25
N ARG A 133 6.81 -13.61 -1.09
CA ARG A 133 6.54 -15.04 -0.97
C ARG A 133 5.17 -15.47 -1.51
N HIS A 134 4.16 -14.62 -1.40
CA HIS A 134 2.77 -15.04 -1.57
C HIS A 134 1.95 -14.25 -2.58
N ALA A 135 2.49 -13.19 -3.17
CA ALA A 135 1.74 -12.38 -4.12
C ALA A 135 1.41 -13.18 -5.38
N PRO A 136 0.22 -12.94 -5.98
CA PRO A 136 -0.17 -13.62 -7.21
C PRO A 136 0.47 -13.04 -8.48
N CYS A 137 1.35 -12.04 -8.32
CA CYS A 137 1.94 -11.27 -9.42
C CYS A 137 3.34 -10.83 -9.04
N PRO A 138 4.13 -10.30 -9.98
CA PRO A 138 5.42 -9.70 -9.67
C PRO A 138 5.32 -8.61 -8.61
N VAL A 139 6.35 -8.51 -7.79
CA VAL A 139 6.45 -7.51 -6.72
C VAL A 139 7.69 -6.65 -6.97
N PHE A 140 7.47 -5.35 -7.06
CA PHE A 140 8.53 -4.37 -7.21
C PHE A 140 8.80 -3.76 -5.83
N VAL A 141 10.01 -3.93 -5.33
CA VAL A 141 10.38 -3.49 -3.98
C VAL A 141 11.32 -2.29 -4.07
N VAL A 142 10.93 -1.19 -3.45
CA VAL A 142 11.77 0.01 -3.37
C VAL A 142 12.55 -0.04 -2.08
N ARG A 143 13.87 -0.07 -2.20
CA ARG A 143 14.76 -0.10 -1.05
C ARG A 143 14.93 1.29 -0.46
N ARG A 144 15.23 1.36 0.83
CA ARG A 144 15.51 2.60 1.52
C ARG A 144 16.69 3.34 0.87
N GLY A 145 16.58 4.66 0.74
CA GLY A 145 17.62 5.47 0.12
C GLY A 145 17.57 5.53 -1.40
N VAL A 146 16.62 4.82 -2.01
CA VAL A 146 16.37 4.87 -3.46
C VAL A 146 15.15 5.75 -3.68
N GLY A 147 15.32 6.80 -4.42
CA GLY A 147 14.23 7.77 -4.58
C GLY A 147 13.65 7.88 -5.94
#